data_14d668b961b109437c03b98341dcb61a
#
_entry.id   14d668b961b109437c03b98341dcb61a
#
_cell.length_a   1.000
_cell.length_b   1.000
_cell.length_c   1.000
_cell.angle_alpha   90.00
_cell.angle_beta   90.00
_cell.angle_gamma   90.00
#
_symmetry.space_group_name_H-M   'P 1'
#
loop_
_entity.id
_entity.type
_entity.pdbx_description
1 polymer ?
#
loop_
_entity_poly.entity_id
_entity_poly.type
_entity_poly.pdbx_seq_one_letter_code
_entity_poly.pdbx_strand_id
1 'polypeptide(L)'
;MLFDGVEYSTNLGFTIRTAEVSGADAVLLNVVKTHEERRTIRRASMRADRFIPVIYTTTEELLASAKENGFRIVAAEDIGTHGPWDEDLTGNVMLVVGAERHGVSQAVLDASDAVVKLPMDGFVPSYNLQVAVSVLAVEALHQRLDRRN
;
A
#
# COMPACT_ATOMS: atom_id res chain seq x y z
N MET A 1 0.87 -3.74 3.97
CA MET A 1 0.39 -2.77 2.94
C MET A 1 -0.76 -3.37 2.18
N LEU A 2 -1.80 -2.61 1.89
CA LEU A 2 -2.92 -3.00 1.02
C LEU A 2 -2.79 -2.33 -0.35
N PHE A 3 -2.94 -3.11 -1.41
CA PHE A 3 -3.11 -2.65 -2.80
C PHE A 3 -4.57 -2.88 -3.21
N ASP A 4 -5.36 -1.82 -3.05
CA ASP A 4 -6.82 -1.85 -3.24
C ASP A 4 -7.18 -1.78 -4.73
N GLY A 5 -7.67 -2.88 -5.28
CA GLY A 5 -8.10 -2.96 -6.67
C GLY A 5 -7.01 -2.88 -7.73
N VAL A 6 -5.72 -2.93 -7.37
CA VAL A 6 -4.61 -2.76 -8.32
C VAL A 6 -4.58 -3.85 -9.38
N GLU A 7 -4.71 -3.46 -10.66
CA GLU A 7 -4.87 -4.39 -11.76
C GLU A 7 -3.55 -4.80 -12.42
N TYR A 8 -2.61 -3.88 -12.57
CA TYR A 8 -1.38 -4.12 -13.34
C TYR A 8 -0.36 -4.99 -12.59
N SER A 9 -0.22 -6.23 -13.04
CA SER A 9 0.62 -7.24 -12.42
C SER A 9 2.10 -6.83 -12.29
N THR A 10 2.64 -6.07 -13.24
CA THR A 10 4.02 -5.56 -13.17
C THR A 10 4.18 -4.54 -12.06
N ASN A 11 3.23 -3.61 -11.91
CA ASN A 11 3.21 -2.64 -10.82
C ASN A 11 3.14 -3.36 -9.47
N LEU A 12 2.23 -4.32 -9.33
CA LEU A 12 2.14 -5.15 -8.12
C LEU A 12 3.47 -5.83 -7.78
N GLY A 13 4.17 -6.37 -8.77
CA GLY A 13 5.47 -6.99 -8.53
C GLY A 13 6.50 -6.01 -7.97
N PHE A 14 6.60 -4.82 -8.56
CA PHE A 14 7.52 -3.78 -8.08
C PHE A 14 7.16 -3.29 -6.67
N THR A 15 5.87 -3.11 -6.39
CA THR A 15 5.41 -2.66 -5.08
C THR A 15 5.61 -3.71 -3.98
N ILE A 16 5.45 -5.00 -4.28
CA ILE A 16 5.79 -6.10 -3.37
C ILE A 16 7.26 -6.07 -2.98
N ARG A 17 8.14 -5.84 -3.97
CA ARG A 17 9.56 -5.70 -3.68
C ARG A 17 9.87 -4.49 -2.79
N THR A 18 9.24 -3.35 -3.07
CA THR A 18 9.39 -2.14 -2.25
C THR A 18 8.90 -2.38 -0.82
N ALA A 19 7.74 -3.02 -0.65
CA ALA A 19 7.20 -3.34 0.67
C ALA A 19 8.14 -4.26 1.47
N GLU A 20 8.69 -5.29 0.84
CA GLU A 20 9.64 -6.21 1.47
C GLU A 20 10.90 -5.48 1.94
N VAL A 21 11.55 -4.74 1.04
CA VAL A 21 12.79 -4.00 1.34
C VAL A 21 12.57 -2.94 2.43
N SER A 22 11.38 -2.37 2.52
CA SER A 22 11.02 -1.37 3.55
C SER A 22 10.53 -2.00 4.87
N GLY A 23 10.59 -3.33 5.00
CA GLY A 23 10.26 -4.02 6.24
C GLY A 23 8.76 -4.07 6.56
N ALA A 24 7.90 -4.12 5.55
CA ALA A 24 6.49 -4.40 5.76
C ALA A 24 6.28 -5.87 6.18
N ASP A 25 5.36 -6.13 7.08
CA ASP A 25 5.08 -7.48 7.59
C ASP A 25 4.30 -8.34 6.59
N ALA A 26 3.47 -7.72 5.75
CA ALA A 26 2.69 -8.39 4.70
C ALA A 26 2.23 -7.43 3.60
N VAL A 27 1.94 -8.02 2.45
CA VAL A 27 1.22 -7.38 1.33
C VAL A 27 -0.14 -8.04 1.20
N LEU A 28 -1.18 -7.21 1.11
CA LEU A 28 -2.57 -7.62 1.01
C LEU A 28 -3.12 -7.19 -0.36
N LEU A 29 -3.79 -8.10 -1.04
CA LEU A 29 -4.35 -7.90 -2.38
C LEU A 29 -5.82 -8.31 -2.37
N ASN A 30 -6.71 -7.39 -2.68
CA ASN A 30 -8.14 -7.65 -2.80
C ASN A 30 -8.59 -7.84 -4.26
N VAL A 31 -7.72 -8.35 -5.09
CA VAL A 31 -7.97 -8.63 -6.50
C VAL A 31 -7.74 -10.09 -6.83
N VAL A 32 -8.54 -10.62 -7.74
CA VAL A 32 -8.33 -11.96 -8.27
C VAL A 32 -7.28 -11.91 -9.39
N LYS A 33 -6.27 -12.76 -9.29
CA LYS A 33 -5.19 -12.88 -10.29
C LYS A 33 -5.12 -14.29 -10.85
N THR A 34 -5.03 -14.37 -12.17
CA THR A 34 -4.79 -15.63 -12.90
C THR A 34 -3.42 -16.20 -12.57
N HIS A 35 -3.19 -17.46 -12.93
CA HIS A 35 -1.89 -18.10 -12.76
C HIS A 35 -0.76 -17.35 -13.52
N GLU A 36 -1.05 -16.86 -14.73
CA GLU A 36 -0.09 -16.12 -15.56
C GLU A 36 0.24 -14.75 -14.95
N GLU A 37 -0.76 -14.02 -14.47
CA GLU A 37 -0.56 -12.75 -13.76
C GLU A 37 0.28 -12.94 -12.51
N ARG A 38 0.00 -13.97 -11.71
CA ARG A 38 0.83 -14.30 -10.53
C ARG A 38 2.28 -14.62 -10.91
N ARG A 39 2.51 -15.25 -12.06
CA ARG A 39 3.86 -15.49 -12.59
C ARG A 39 4.55 -14.18 -12.95
N THR A 40 3.83 -13.25 -13.57
CA THR A 40 4.32 -11.89 -13.90
C THR A 40 4.67 -11.11 -12.63
N ILE A 41 3.79 -11.11 -11.63
CA ILE A 41 4.03 -10.50 -10.31
C ILE A 41 5.33 -11.04 -9.68
N ARG A 42 5.50 -12.36 -9.65
CA ARG A 42 6.71 -13.00 -9.08
C ARG A 42 7.99 -12.62 -9.80
N ARG A 43 7.95 -12.46 -11.14
CA ARG A 43 9.11 -12.02 -11.90
C ARG A 43 9.44 -10.56 -11.62
N ALA A 44 8.44 -9.69 -11.65
CA ALA A 44 8.61 -8.27 -11.42
C ALA A 44 9.06 -7.96 -9.98
N SER A 45 8.60 -8.75 -8.99
CA SER A 45 9.05 -8.61 -7.60
C SER A 45 10.49 -9.11 -7.35
N MET A 46 11.17 -9.65 -8.37
CA MET A 46 12.49 -10.30 -8.20
C MET A 46 12.47 -11.38 -7.11
N ARG A 47 11.33 -12.06 -6.96
CA ARG A 47 11.07 -13.11 -5.96
C ARG A 47 11.03 -12.60 -4.52
N ALA A 48 10.77 -11.33 -4.29
CA ALA A 48 10.51 -10.78 -2.96
C ALA A 48 9.32 -11.48 -2.25
N ASP A 49 8.38 -12.03 -3.05
CA ASP A 49 7.27 -12.88 -2.59
C ASP A 49 7.69 -14.11 -1.75
N ARG A 50 8.98 -14.43 -1.69
CA ARG A 50 9.54 -15.50 -0.82
C ARG A 50 9.85 -15.02 0.59
N PHE A 51 9.99 -13.71 0.77
CA PHE A 51 10.46 -13.10 2.01
C PHE A 51 9.37 -12.31 2.73
N ILE A 52 8.28 -11.98 2.01
CA ILE A 52 7.12 -11.30 2.57
C ILE A 52 5.83 -12.07 2.22
N PRO A 53 4.91 -12.29 3.16
CA PRO A 53 3.59 -12.84 2.87
C PRO A 53 2.82 -11.98 1.88
N VAL A 54 2.31 -12.58 0.81
CA VAL A 54 1.40 -11.95 -0.16
C VAL A 54 0.06 -12.65 -0.04
N ILE A 55 -0.91 -11.96 0.55
CA ILE A 55 -2.21 -12.50 0.95
C ILE A 55 -3.29 -11.95 0.03
N TYR A 56 -4.08 -12.85 -0.55
CA TYR A 56 -5.27 -12.52 -1.34
C TYR A 56 -6.50 -12.64 -0.43
N THR A 57 -7.30 -11.59 -0.38
CA THR A 57 -8.45 -11.49 0.54
C THR A 57 -9.52 -10.58 -0.07
N THR A 58 -10.66 -10.45 0.57
CA THR A 58 -11.67 -9.45 0.20
C THR A 58 -11.47 -8.16 0.98
N THR A 59 -12.07 -7.05 0.50
CA THR A 59 -12.04 -5.78 1.20
C THR A 59 -12.70 -5.90 2.58
N GLU A 60 -13.84 -6.60 2.67
CA GLU A 60 -14.61 -6.79 3.91
C GLU A 60 -13.80 -7.55 4.96
N GLU A 61 -13.20 -8.69 4.59
CA GLU A 61 -12.37 -9.49 5.50
C GLU A 61 -11.17 -8.71 6.00
N LEU A 62 -10.59 -7.92 5.12
CA LEU A 62 -9.41 -7.12 5.41
C LEU A 62 -9.72 -5.98 6.38
N LEU A 63 -10.81 -5.22 6.16
CA LEU A 63 -11.22 -4.15 7.05
C LEU A 63 -11.63 -4.68 8.42
N ALA A 64 -12.34 -5.81 8.46
CA ALA A 64 -12.69 -6.48 9.71
C ALA A 64 -11.43 -6.90 10.48
N SER A 65 -10.47 -7.54 9.81
CA SER A 65 -9.22 -7.98 10.43
C SER A 65 -8.36 -6.80 10.89
N ALA A 66 -8.30 -5.70 10.13
CA ALA A 66 -7.58 -4.50 10.55
C ALA A 66 -8.15 -3.94 11.84
N LYS A 67 -9.46 -3.82 11.94
CA LYS A 67 -10.16 -3.34 13.14
C LYS A 67 -9.94 -4.25 14.34
N GLU A 68 -10.11 -5.57 14.18
CA GLU A 68 -9.92 -6.55 15.24
C GLU A 68 -8.50 -6.57 15.81
N ASN A 69 -7.50 -6.33 14.96
CA ASN A 69 -6.08 -6.35 15.34
C ASN A 69 -5.51 -4.96 15.66
N GLY A 70 -6.36 -3.94 15.74
CA GLY A 70 -5.95 -2.58 16.11
C GLY A 70 -5.01 -1.91 15.11
N PHE A 71 -5.15 -2.24 13.82
CA PHE A 71 -4.44 -1.53 12.76
C PHE A 71 -5.11 -0.21 12.46
N ARG A 72 -4.30 0.83 12.39
CA ARG A 72 -4.68 2.12 11.86
C ARG A 72 -4.59 2.10 10.34
N ILE A 73 -5.65 2.50 9.65
CA ILE A 73 -5.74 2.50 8.20
C ILE A 73 -5.37 3.90 7.68
N VAL A 74 -4.29 3.99 6.92
CA VAL A 74 -3.82 5.23 6.29
C VAL A 74 -3.84 5.07 4.78
N ALA A 75 -4.78 5.71 4.11
CA ALA A 75 -4.92 5.69 2.66
C ALA A 75 -4.15 6.84 2.01
N ALA A 76 -3.60 6.59 0.82
CA ALA A 76 -2.97 7.62 0.01
C ALA A 76 -3.84 7.97 -1.19
N GLU A 77 -4.37 9.22 -1.20
CA GLU A 77 -5.24 9.76 -2.22
C GLU A 77 -5.06 11.27 -2.39
N ASP A 78 -5.49 11.81 -3.53
CA ASP A 78 -5.37 13.24 -3.82
C ASP A 78 -6.30 14.13 -2.98
N ILE A 79 -7.35 13.56 -2.39
CA ILE A 79 -8.25 14.21 -1.45
C ILE A 79 -7.65 14.39 -0.06
N GLY A 80 -6.49 13.80 0.21
CA GLY A 80 -5.77 13.96 1.46
C GLY A 80 -5.41 15.43 1.72
N THR A 81 -5.35 15.82 3.00
CA THR A 81 -5.12 17.19 3.41
C THR A 81 -3.67 17.49 3.83
N HIS A 82 -2.85 16.45 4.05
CA HIS A 82 -1.48 16.54 4.53
C HIS A 82 -0.62 15.41 3.96
N GLY A 83 0.69 15.53 4.14
CA GLY A 83 1.66 14.53 3.65
C GLY A 83 1.82 13.33 4.57
N PRO A 84 2.41 12.22 4.10
CA PRO A 84 2.66 11.04 4.93
C PRO A 84 3.64 11.31 6.09
N TRP A 85 4.48 12.32 5.98
CA TRP A 85 5.39 12.76 7.05
C TRP A 85 4.69 13.49 8.21
N ASP A 86 3.45 13.91 8.03
CA ASP A 86 2.61 14.52 9.06
C ASP A 86 1.75 13.50 9.81
N GLU A 87 1.83 12.20 9.42
CA GLU A 87 1.14 11.09 10.03
C GLU A 87 2.08 10.19 10.83
N ASP A 88 1.59 9.62 11.94
CA ASP A 88 2.33 8.59 12.68
C ASP A 88 2.21 7.22 11.98
N LEU A 89 3.28 6.81 11.33
CA LEU A 89 3.37 5.54 10.61
C LEU A 89 4.17 4.46 11.36
N THR A 90 4.40 4.64 12.66
CA THR A 90 5.31 3.77 13.44
C THR A 90 4.64 2.56 14.08
N GLY A 91 3.35 2.63 14.39
CA GLY A 91 2.59 1.55 15.05
C GLY A 91 2.09 0.46 14.09
N ASN A 92 1.01 -0.21 14.50
CA ASN A 92 0.27 -1.12 13.64
C ASN A 92 -0.47 -0.31 12.57
N VAL A 93 0.16 -0.09 11.44
CA VAL A 93 -0.38 0.71 10.34
C VAL A 93 -0.59 -0.13 9.09
N MET A 94 -1.75 -0.03 8.51
CA MET A 94 -2.07 -0.54 7.19
C MET A 94 -2.03 0.62 6.19
N LEU A 95 -0.92 0.76 5.47
CA LEU A 95 -0.81 1.70 4.36
C LEU A 95 -1.60 1.18 3.16
N VAL A 96 -2.47 2.03 2.59
CA VAL A 96 -3.34 1.67 1.47
C VAL A 96 -3.04 2.55 0.27
N VAL A 97 -2.88 1.92 -0.89
CA VAL A 97 -2.83 2.59 -2.19
C VAL A 97 -3.85 1.94 -3.12
N GLY A 98 -4.51 2.77 -3.90
CA GLY A 98 -5.59 2.35 -4.78
C GLY A 98 -5.16 1.95 -6.19
N ALA A 99 -6.13 1.50 -6.97
CA ALA A 99 -5.99 1.18 -8.38
C ALA A 99 -5.59 2.41 -9.21
N GLU A 100 -4.84 2.18 -10.28
CA GLU A 100 -4.29 3.24 -11.14
C GLU A 100 -5.36 4.13 -11.78
N ARG A 101 -6.59 3.62 -11.97
CA ARG A 101 -7.68 4.34 -12.64
C ARG A 101 -8.74 4.89 -11.70
N HIS A 102 -8.95 4.23 -10.58
CA HIS A 102 -10.09 4.48 -9.71
C HIS A 102 -9.69 4.90 -8.30
N GLY A 103 -8.38 4.87 -8.01
CA GLY A 103 -7.87 5.16 -6.68
C GLY A 103 -8.30 4.12 -5.63
N VAL A 104 -8.31 4.55 -4.38
CA VAL A 104 -8.78 3.77 -3.25
C VAL A 104 -10.31 3.70 -3.25
N SER A 105 -10.87 2.51 -3.04
CA SER A 105 -12.33 2.32 -3.00
C SER A 105 -12.98 3.10 -1.87
N GLN A 106 -14.25 3.52 -2.09
CA GLN A 106 -14.99 4.28 -1.09
C GLN A 106 -15.11 3.54 0.25
N ALA A 107 -15.30 2.22 0.21
CA ALA A 107 -15.37 1.40 1.43
C ALA A 107 -14.10 1.48 2.28
N VAL A 108 -12.93 1.52 1.63
CA VAL A 108 -11.64 1.68 2.32
C VAL A 108 -11.45 3.11 2.80
N LEU A 109 -11.81 4.12 2.00
CA LEU A 109 -11.75 5.52 2.40
C LEU A 109 -12.62 5.80 3.63
N ASP A 110 -13.85 5.28 3.66
CA ASP A 110 -14.78 5.43 4.78
C ASP A 110 -14.27 4.75 6.07
N ALA A 111 -13.45 3.71 5.92
CA ALA A 111 -12.84 2.99 7.03
C ALA A 111 -11.46 3.54 7.41
N SER A 112 -10.91 4.49 6.66
CA SER A 112 -9.56 5.03 6.90
C SER A 112 -9.54 5.99 8.08
N ASP A 113 -8.54 5.83 8.94
CA ASP A 113 -8.27 6.73 10.07
C ASP A 113 -7.61 8.04 9.61
N ALA A 114 -6.90 7.98 8.47
CA ALA A 114 -6.30 9.14 7.83
C ALA A 114 -6.19 8.94 6.31
N VAL A 115 -6.26 10.05 5.58
CA VAL A 115 -5.99 10.10 4.15
C VAL A 115 -4.87 11.09 3.91
N VAL A 116 -3.74 10.61 3.41
CA VAL A 116 -2.56 11.40 3.10
C VAL A 116 -2.46 11.68 1.61
N LYS A 117 -1.80 12.78 1.26
CA LYS A 117 -1.59 13.19 -0.12
C LYS A 117 -0.11 13.37 -0.42
N LEU A 118 0.36 12.86 -1.54
CA LEU A 118 1.66 13.21 -2.07
C LEU A 118 1.58 14.54 -2.83
N PRO A 119 2.52 15.47 -2.61
CA PRO A 119 2.50 16.76 -3.32
C PRO A 119 2.72 16.54 -4.82
N MET A 120 1.93 17.22 -5.63
CA MET A 120 2.00 17.22 -7.07
C MET A 120 1.88 18.64 -7.59
N ASP A 121 2.78 19.05 -8.48
CA ASP A 121 2.83 20.39 -9.09
C ASP A 121 2.83 20.32 -10.62
N GLY A 122 2.52 19.16 -11.19
CA GLY A 122 2.46 18.92 -12.64
C GLY A 122 1.04 18.83 -13.18
N PHE A 123 0.91 18.74 -14.51
CA PHE A 123 -0.38 18.54 -15.16
C PHE A 123 -0.90 17.10 -15.09
N VAL A 124 -0.03 16.12 -14.89
CA VAL A 124 -0.43 14.72 -14.72
C VAL A 124 -1.00 14.53 -13.33
N PRO A 125 -2.23 13.96 -13.19
CA PRO A 125 -2.97 13.99 -11.94
C PRO A 125 -2.54 12.94 -10.91
N SER A 126 -1.54 12.10 -11.22
CA SER A 126 -1.11 11.05 -10.29
C SER A 126 0.33 10.60 -10.56
N TYR A 127 1.00 10.14 -9.51
CA TYR A 127 2.24 9.37 -9.65
C TYR A 127 1.96 7.95 -10.11
N ASN A 128 2.97 7.32 -10.73
CA ASN A 128 2.94 5.86 -10.88
C ASN A 128 2.81 5.20 -9.50
N LEU A 129 2.03 4.11 -9.44
CA LEU A 129 1.77 3.37 -8.20
C LEU A 129 3.06 3.06 -7.42
N GLN A 130 4.10 2.59 -8.10
CA GLN A 130 5.37 2.25 -7.45
C GLN A 130 6.03 3.45 -6.77
N VAL A 131 5.92 4.64 -7.37
CA VAL A 131 6.49 5.88 -6.78
C VAL A 131 5.74 6.23 -5.50
N ALA A 132 4.41 6.22 -5.52
CA ALA A 132 3.59 6.47 -4.33
C ALA A 132 3.92 5.47 -3.20
N VAL A 133 3.96 4.18 -3.53
CA VAL A 133 4.31 3.13 -2.57
C VAL A 133 5.72 3.32 -2.01
N SER A 134 6.69 3.73 -2.84
CA SER A 134 8.06 3.94 -2.37
C SER A 134 8.16 5.08 -1.37
N VAL A 135 7.47 6.19 -1.62
CA VAL A 135 7.45 7.32 -0.68
C VAL A 135 6.83 6.91 0.65
N LEU A 136 5.66 6.29 0.63
CA LEU A 136 4.96 5.84 1.84
C LEU A 136 5.76 4.81 2.65
N ALA A 137 6.32 3.82 1.97
CA ALA A 137 7.05 2.73 2.61
C ALA A 137 8.37 3.20 3.23
N VAL A 138 9.10 4.08 2.52
CA VAL A 138 10.36 4.64 3.03
C VAL A 138 10.10 5.60 4.18
N GLU A 139 9.04 6.41 4.11
CA GLU A 139 8.65 7.28 5.21
C GLU A 139 8.30 6.47 6.47
N ALA A 140 7.49 5.44 6.34
CA ALA A 140 7.17 4.56 7.47
C ALA A 140 8.40 3.88 8.06
N LEU A 141 9.34 3.44 7.22
CA LEU A 141 10.62 2.89 7.67
C LEU A 141 11.45 3.94 8.40
N HIS A 142 11.59 5.14 7.84
CA HIS A 142 12.33 6.26 8.43
C HIS A 142 11.82 6.58 9.84
N GLN A 143 10.52 6.80 10.01
CA GLN A 143 9.91 7.08 11.31
C GLN A 143 10.15 5.96 12.34
N ARG A 144 10.10 4.69 11.90
CA ARG A 144 10.37 3.53 12.78
C ARG A 144 11.84 3.42 13.19
N LEU A 145 12.77 3.79 12.31
CA LEU A 145 14.19 3.82 12.63
C LEU A 145 14.52 4.94 13.62
N ASP A 146 13.93 6.12 13.47
CA ASP A 146 14.12 7.25 14.38
C ASP A 146 13.63 6.93 15.81
N ARG A 147 12.56 6.17 15.96
CA ARG A 147 12.07 5.73 17.28
C ARG A 147 12.94 4.66 17.95
N ARG A 148 13.83 3.98 17.22
CA ARG A 148 14.73 2.96 17.76
C ARG A 148 16.04 3.54 18.31
N ASN A 149 16.35 4.79 17.97
CA ASN A 149 17.51 5.55 18.43
C ASN A 149 17.15 6.44 19.62
#